data_f821e3b0cbbce5e41eedbf795215e7b4
#
_entry.id   f821e3b0cbbce5e41eedbf795215e7b4
#
_cell.length_a   1.000
_cell.length_b   1.000
_cell.length_c   1.000
_cell.angle_alpha   90.00
_cell.angle_beta   90.00
_cell.angle_gamma   90.00
#
_symmetry.space_group_name_H-M   'P 1'
#
loop_
_entity.id
_entity.type
_entity.pdbx_description
1 polymer ?
#
loop_
_entity_poly.entity_id
_entity_poly.type
_entity_poly.pdbx_seq_one_letter_code
_entity_poly.pdbx_strand_id
1 'polypeptide(L)'
;MQTLRQDAQTIIDRALADAMPDSAVRRALEHFHRPSGRLVLIAAGKAAWQMAKAAYDVLGTDVSCGAVITKYDHVKGAIGTLELFEAGHPVPDENSYRATARALELVSGLTENDTVLFLLSGGGSALFESPLIPAEEMADVTKQLLACGADIVEMNTLRKRLSAVKGGRFAERCLPAKVFSIVLSDILGDPLDMI
;
A
#
# COMPACT_ATOMS: atom_id res chain seq x y z
N MET A 1 -27.65 -33.52 12.13
CA MET A 1 -28.17 -32.19 11.79
C MET A 1 -27.20 -31.12 12.28
N GLN A 2 -26.72 -30.29 11.40
CA GLN A 2 -25.91 -29.12 11.76
C GLN A 2 -26.82 -28.15 12.53
N THR A 3 -26.29 -27.50 13.57
CA THR A 3 -27.08 -26.54 14.35
C THR A 3 -27.06 -25.18 13.64
N LEU A 4 -28.11 -24.36 13.81
CA LEU A 4 -28.19 -22.98 13.28
C LEU A 4 -26.92 -22.17 13.61
N ARG A 5 -26.30 -22.42 14.77
CA ARG A 5 -25.06 -21.78 15.18
C ARG A 5 -23.86 -22.22 14.32
N GLN A 6 -23.79 -23.49 13.97
CA GLN A 6 -22.75 -24.04 13.08
C GLN A 6 -22.92 -23.52 11.66
N ASP A 7 -24.15 -23.40 11.19
CA ASP A 7 -24.46 -22.82 9.86
C ASP A 7 -24.06 -21.34 9.82
N ALA A 8 -24.44 -20.56 10.84
CA ALA A 8 -24.05 -19.16 10.96
C ALA A 8 -22.52 -19.00 11.00
N GLN A 9 -21.81 -19.83 11.80
CA GLN A 9 -20.37 -19.79 11.85
C GLN A 9 -19.73 -20.11 10.48
N THR A 10 -20.25 -21.11 9.78
CA THR A 10 -19.79 -21.47 8.44
C THR A 10 -19.95 -20.32 7.44
N ILE A 11 -21.08 -19.60 7.50
CA ILE A 11 -21.35 -18.44 6.64
C ILE A 11 -20.36 -17.32 6.96
N ILE A 12 -20.14 -17.01 8.24
CA ILE A 12 -19.21 -15.99 8.69
C ILE A 12 -17.79 -16.31 8.22
N ASP A 13 -17.33 -17.54 8.46
CA ASP A 13 -15.96 -17.95 8.10
C ASP A 13 -15.73 -17.89 6.59
N ARG A 14 -16.72 -18.27 5.78
CA ARG A 14 -16.65 -18.13 4.32
C ARG A 14 -16.63 -16.68 3.87
N ALA A 15 -17.52 -15.86 4.41
CA ALA A 15 -17.57 -14.44 4.09
C ALA A 15 -16.26 -13.73 4.42
N LEU A 16 -15.66 -14.05 5.57
CA LEU A 16 -14.33 -13.54 5.96
C LEU A 16 -13.24 -14.02 5.00
N ALA A 17 -13.23 -15.30 4.65
CA ALA A 17 -12.25 -15.85 3.72
C ALA A 17 -12.35 -15.21 2.32
N ASP A 18 -13.59 -15.00 1.84
CA ASP A 18 -13.83 -14.38 0.53
C ASP A 18 -13.49 -12.88 0.50
N ALA A 19 -13.57 -12.22 1.66
CA ALA A 19 -13.18 -10.81 1.81
C ALA A 19 -11.66 -10.60 1.95
N MET A 20 -10.88 -11.68 2.15
CA MET A 20 -9.42 -11.57 2.24
C MET A 20 -8.81 -11.20 0.88
N PRO A 21 -7.75 -10.37 0.87
CA PRO A 21 -7.16 -9.86 -0.37
C PRO A 21 -6.43 -10.93 -1.21
N ASP A 22 -6.15 -12.10 -0.64
CA ASP A 22 -5.31 -13.13 -1.26
C ASP A 22 -5.81 -13.55 -2.64
N SER A 23 -7.09 -13.88 -2.76
CA SER A 23 -7.70 -14.33 -4.02
C SER A 23 -7.76 -13.19 -5.05
N ALA A 24 -8.01 -11.97 -4.60
CA ALA A 24 -8.05 -10.79 -5.47
C ALA A 24 -6.65 -10.47 -6.02
N VAL A 25 -5.62 -10.51 -5.19
CA VAL A 25 -4.22 -10.31 -5.61
C VAL A 25 -3.82 -11.37 -6.63
N ARG A 26 -4.12 -12.66 -6.37
CA ARG A 26 -3.80 -13.75 -7.31
C ARG A 26 -4.47 -13.55 -8.67
N ARG A 27 -5.77 -13.20 -8.71
CA ARG A 27 -6.49 -12.89 -9.95
C ARG A 27 -5.90 -11.69 -10.69
N ALA A 28 -5.55 -10.62 -9.97
CA ALA A 28 -4.94 -9.45 -10.59
C ALA A 28 -3.58 -9.78 -11.22
N LEU A 29 -2.81 -10.68 -10.61
CA LEU A 29 -1.52 -11.13 -11.15
C LEU A 29 -1.63 -12.02 -12.39
N GLU A 30 -2.80 -12.55 -12.74
CA GLU A 30 -3.03 -13.22 -14.03
C GLU A 30 -2.82 -12.27 -15.23
N HIS A 31 -3.01 -10.97 -15.01
CA HIS A 31 -2.77 -9.90 -15.99
C HIS A 31 -1.37 -9.28 -15.89
N PHE A 32 -0.56 -9.75 -14.94
CA PHE A 32 0.78 -9.23 -14.73
C PHE A 32 1.79 -9.89 -15.67
N HIS A 33 2.58 -9.07 -16.35
CA HIS A 33 3.66 -9.53 -17.21
C HIS A 33 5.00 -9.35 -16.50
N ARG A 34 5.71 -10.45 -16.31
CA ARG A 34 7.04 -10.45 -15.68
C ARG A 34 8.00 -9.57 -16.48
N PRO A 35 8.78 -8.69 -15.84
CA PRO A 35 9.80 -7.90 -16.50
C PRO A 35 10.97 -8.77 -16.98
N SER A 36 11.72 -8.27 -17.94
CA SER A 36 13.03 -8.83 -18.29
C SER A 36 14.15 -8.39 -17.35
N GLY A 37 13.94 -7.30 -16.61
CA GLY A 37 14.82 -6.76 -15.58
C GLY A 37 14.35 -7.12 -14.17
N ARG A 38 14.57 -6.20 -13.23
CA ARG A 38 14.21 -6.37 -11.82
C ARG A 38 12.71 -6.24 -11.61
N LEU A 39 12.17 -7.03 -10.70
CA LEU A 39 10.84 -6.85 -10.14
C LEU A 39 10.98 -6.36 -8.71
N VAL A 40 10.56 -5.12 -8.47
CA VAL A 40 10.55 -4.50 -7.15
C VAL A 40 9.12 -4.51 -6.60
N LEU A 41 8.89 -5.08 -5.42
CA LEU A 41 7.57 -5.11 -4.78
C LEU A 41 7.50 -4.07 -3.68
N ILE A 42 6.59 -3.11 -3.81
CA ILE A 42 6.28 -2.13 -2.76
C ILE A 42 4.83 -2.32 -2.34
N ALA A 43 4.60 -2.52 -1.06
CA ALA A 43 3.26 -2.68 -0.50
C ALA A 43 3.03 -1.69 0.63
N ALA A 44 1.88 -1.00 0.63
CA ALA A 44 1.53 -0.04 1.67
C ALA A 44 0.04 -0.12 2.06
N GLY A 45 -0.23 -0.01 3.35
CA GLY A 45 -1.60 -0.01 3.88
C GLY A 45 -1.85 -1.09 4.94
N LYS A 46 -3.07 -1.10 5.48
CA LYS A 46 -3.46 -2.03 6.57
C LYS A 46 -3.38 -3.51 6.15
N ALA A 47 -3.64 -3.82 4.88
CA ALA A 47 -3.57 -5.16 4.33
C ALA A 47 -2.26 -5.43 3.55
N ALA A 48 -1.27 -4.53 3.63
CA ALA A 48 -0.03 -4.61 2.84
C ALA A 48 0.71 -5.92 3.06
N TRP A 49 0.83 -6.38 4.31
CA TRP A 49 1.50 -7.66 4.59
C TRP A 49 0.79 -8.83 3.90
N GLN A 50 -0.54 -8.89 4.02
CA GLN A 50 -1.34 -9.97 3.42
C GLN A 50 -1.27 -9.96 1.89
N MET A 51 -1.38 -8.77 1.27
CA MET A 51 -1.28 -8.61 -0.18
C MET A 51 0.12 -8.98 -0.68
N ALA A 52 1.18 -8.52 0.01
CA ALA A 52 2.56 -8.84 -0.34
C ALA A 52 2.86 -10.33 -0.20
N LYS A 53 2.34 -10.98 0.86
CA LYS A 53 2.48 -12.43 1.05
C LYS A 53 1.80 -13.20 -0.09
N ALA A 54 0.58 -12.82 -0.47
CA ALA A 54 -0.15 -13.45 -1.58
C ALA A 54 0.57 -13.26 -2.93
N ALA A 55 1.12 -12.06 -3.18
CA ALA A 55 1.90 -11.79 -4.37
C ALA A 55 3.21 -12.57 -4.40
N TYR A 56 3.93 -12.61 -3.27
CA TYR A 56 5.19 -13.35 -3.15
C TYR A 56 4.99 -14.86 -3.32
N ASP A 57 3.86 -15.42 -2.85
CA ASP A 57 3.52 -16.83 -3.05
C ASP A 57 3.34 -17.22 -4.53
N VAL A 58 2.97 -16.26 -5.39
CA VAL A 58 2.82 -16.45 -6.83
C VAL A 58 4.13 -16.18 -7.59
N LEU A 59 4.86 -15.14 -7.20
CA LEU A 59 6.02 -14.63 -7.92
C LEU A 59 7.35 -15.20 -7.42
N GLY A 60 7.43 -15.53 -6.12
CA GLY A 60 8.59 -16.16 -5.52
C GLY A 60 9.88 -15.40 -5.74
N THR A 61 10.87 -16.10 -6.25
CA THR A 61 12.21 -15.57 -6.51
C THR A 61 12.31 -14.58 -7.67
N ASP A 62 11.24 -14.37 -8.43
CA ASP A 62 11.20 -13.31 -9.44
C ASP A 62 11.19 -11.92 -8.79
N VAL A 63 10.72 -11.81 -7.55
CA VAL A 63 10.81 -10.58 -6.77
C VAL A 63 12.25 -10.35 -6.33
N SER A 64 12.89 -9.35 -6.92
CA SER A 64 14.31 -9.03 -6.69
C SER A 64 14.54 -8.41 -5.31
N CYS A 65 13.67 -7.50 -4.91
CA CYS A 65 13.67 -6.82 -3.61
C CYS A 65 12.32 -6.14 -3.37
N GLY A 66 12.12 -5.58 -2.18
CA GLY A 66 10.92 -4.80 -1.92
C GLY A 66 10.76 -4.40 -0.47
N ALA A 67 9.74 -3.58 -0.22
CA ALA A 67 9.36 -3.09 1.09
C ALA A 67 7.85 -3.24 1.31
N VAL A 68 7.48 -3.67 2.50
CA VAL A 68 6.10 -3.79 2.96
C VAL A 68 5.91 -2.88 4.16
N ILE A 69 4.99 -1.94 4.05
CA ILE A 69 4.72 -0.92 5.07
C ILE A 69 3.29 -1.10 5.57
N THR A 70 3.15 -1.53 6.80
CA THR A 70 1.84 -1.77 7.41
C THR A 70 1.74 -1.11 8.79
N LYS A 71 0.57 -1.12 9.40
CA LYS A 71 0.43 -0.57 10.74
C LYS A 71 1.01 -1.53 11.78
N TYR A 72 1.31 -1.01 12.97
CA TYR A 72 1.80 -1.81 14.09
C TYR A 72 0.93 -3.05 14.36
N ASP A 73 1.58 -4.14 14.74
CA ASP A 73 0.99 -5.45 15.06
C ASP A 73 0.33 -6.15 13.86
N HIS A 74 0.69 -5.75 12.61
CA HIS A 74 0.16 -6.36 11.39
C HIS A 74 1.16 -7.21 10.60
N VAL A 75 2.44 -7.16 10.94
CA VAL A 75 3.44 -8.09 10.40
C VAL A 75 3.27 -9.45 11.07
N LYS A 76 3.00 -10.49 10.27
CA LYS A 76 2.75 -11.86 10.75
C LYS A 76 3.94 -12.80 10.54
N GLY A 77 5.08 -12.28 10.06
CA GLY A 77 6.30 -13.04 9.80
C GLY A 77 7.02 -12.57 8.55
N ALA A 78 8.19 -13.13 8.27
CA ALA A 78 9.01 -12.79 7.11
C ALA A 78 8.33 -13.19 5.79
N ILE A 79 8.60 -12.42 4.75
CA ILE A 79 8.16 -12.70 3.37
C ILE A 79 9.41 -12.68 2.48
N GLY A 80 10.03 -13.83 2.29
CA GLY A 80 11.21 -13.97 1.45
C GLY A 80 12.28 -12.92 1.75
N THR A 81 12.66 -12.15 0.73
CA THR A 81 13.67 -11.09 0.80
C THR A 81 13.08 -9.69 1.05
N LEU A 82 11.78 -9.58 1.29
CA LEU A 82 11.13 -8.28 1.50
C LEU A 82 11.47 -7.69 2.86
N GLU A 83 11.74 -6.39 2.87
CA GLU A 83 11.91 -5.60 4.09
C GLU A 83 10.54 -5.24 4.67
N LEU A 84 10.31 -5.51 5.94
CA LEU A 84 9.01 -5.32 6.59
C LEU A 84 9.10 -4.16 7.59
N PHE A 85 8.15 -3.24 7.48
CA PHE A 85 8.07 -2.04 8.32
C PHE A 85 6.69 -1.94 8.94
N GLU A 86 6.66 -1.58 10.22
CA GLU A 86 5.45 -1.20 10.93
C GLU A 86 5.50 0.28 11.30
N ALA A 87 4.40 0.98 11.12
CA ALA A 87 4.33 2.42 11.22
C ALA A 87 2.98 2.92 11.74
N GLY A 88 2.89 4.21 12.04
CA GLY A 88 1.72 4.87 12.61
C GLY A 88 0.54 4.97 11.66
N HIS A 89 -0.65 4.69 12.19
CA HIS A 89 -1.92 4.86 11.50
C HIS A 89 -3.02 5.15 12.54
N PRO A 90 -3.90 6.14 12.37
CA PRO A 90 -4.16 6.94 11.16
C PRO A 90 -3.23 8.15 10.95
N VAL A 91 -2.35 8.43 11.89
CA VAL A 91 -1.39 9.55 11.81
C VAL A 91 -0.03 8.99 11.44
N PRO A 92 0.64 9.52 10.38
CA PRO A 92 2.00 9.15 10.06
C PRO A 92 2.96 9.44 11.22
N ASP A 93 3.98 8.61 11.37
CA ASP A 93 5.05 8.79 12.34
C ASP A 93 6.43 8.68 11.68
N GLU A 94 7.49 8.77 12.45
CA GLU A 94 8.88 8.65 11.98
C GLU A 94 9.12 7.32 11.25
N ASN A 95 8.47 6.24 11.68
CA ASN A 95 8.57 4.95 11.01
C ASN A 95 7.90 4.97 9.63
N SER A 96 6.78 5.69 9.46
CA SER A 96 6.15 5.90 8.13
C SER A 96 7.12 6.59 7.17
N TYR A 97 7.77 7.65 7.63
CA TYR A 97 8.71 8.43 6.80
C TYR A 97 9.95 7.62 6.43
N ARG A 98 10.54 6.91 7.41
CA ARG A 98 11.71 6.05 7.19
C ARG A 98 11.41 4.90 6.23
N ALA A 99 10.28 4.23 6.41
CA ALA A 99 9.88 3.14 5.54
C ALA A 99 9.60 3.61 4.10
N THR A 100 8.97 4.79 3.96
CA THR A 100 8.72 5.39 2.65
C THR A 100 10.03 5.84 1.99
N ALA A 101 10.96 6.41 2.74
CA ALA A 101 12.30 6.75 2.22
C ALA A 101 13.01 5.49 1.70
N ARG A 102 12.93 4.38 2.46
CA ARG A 102 13.51 3.10 2.02
C ARG A 102 12.85 2.58 0.74
N ALA A 103 11.53 2.67 0.60
CA ALA A 103 10.83 2.31 -0.62
C ALA A 103 11.28 3.16 -1.83
N LEU A 104 11.50 4.47 -1.63
CA LEU A 104 12.02 5.38 -2.66
C LEU A 104 13.47 5.03 -3.07
N GLU A 105 14.31 4.59 -2.14
CA GLU A 105 15.65 4.09 -2.46
C GLU A 105 15.59 2.83 -3.33
N LEU A 106 14.71 1.87 -3.00
CA LEU A 106 14.57 0.62 -3.73
C LEU A 106 14.11 0.82 -5.19
N VAL A 107 13.32 1.87 -5.45
CA VAL A 107 12.88 2.21 -6.81
C VAL A 107 13.81 3.22 -7.51
N SER A 108 14.90 3.61 -6.87
CA SER A 108 15.89 4.50 -7.49
C SER A 108 16.76 3.76 -8.51
N GLY A 109 17.06 4.43 -9.64
CA GLY A 109 17.93 3.88 -10.68
C GLY A 109 17.38 2.65 -11.39
N LEU A 110 16.06 2.54 -11.48
CA LEU A 110 15.38 1.53 -12.29
C LEU A 110 15.53 1.86 -13.78
N THR A 111 15.40 0.83 -14.62
CA THR A 111 15.47 0.92 -16.09
C THR A 111 14.11 0.62 -16.72
N GLU A 112 13.96 0.84 -18.00
CA GLU A 112 12.76 0.49 -18.78
C GLU A 112 12.42 -1.01 -18.81
N ASN A 113 13.39 -1.86 -18.45
CA ASN A 113 13.24 -3.30 -18.36
C ASN A 113 12.73 -3.76 -16.98
N ASP A 114 12.75 -2.87 -16.00
CA ASP A 114 12.31 -3.14 -14.64
C ASP A 114 10.81 -2.86 -14.46
N THR A 115 10.22 -3.46 -13.44
CA THR A 115 8.82 -3.21 -13.07
C THR A 115 8.70 -3.07 -11.56
N VAL A 116 7.91 -2.11 -11.15
CA VAL A 116 7.46 -1.96 -9.77
C VAL A 116 6.05 -2.52 -9.63
N LEU A 117 5.90 -3.56 -8.81
CA LEU A 117 4.59 -4.04 -8.38
C LEU A 117 4.21 -3.26 -7.12
N PHE A 118 3.22 -2.37 -7.26
CA PHE A 118 2.75 -1.53 -6.17
C PHE A 118 1.41 -2.04 -5.63
N LEU A 119 1.40 -2.50 -4.38
CA LEU A 119 0.23 -3.03 -3.69
C LEU A 119 -0.25 -2.00 -2.67
N LEU A 120 -1.43 -1.45 -2.88
CA LEU A 120 -1.98 -0.39 -2.03
C LEU A 120 -3.29 -0.86 -1.39
N SER A 121 -3.46 -0.61 -0.11
CA SER A 121 -4.71 -0.85 0.61
C SER A 121 -5.09 0.32 1.51
N GLY A 122 -6.29 0.28 2.09
CA GLY A 122 -6.77 1.30 3.01
C GLY A 122 -5.75 1.64 4.09
N GLY A 123 -5.64 2.93 4.41
CA GLY A 123 -4.64 3.47 5.35
C GLY A 123 -3.29 3.82 4.72
N GLY A 124 -3.09 3.57 3.42
CA GLY A 124 -1.84 3.91 2.71
C GLY A 124 -1.49 5.40 2.80
N SER A 125 -2.48 6.29 2.92
CA SER A 125 -2.24 7.74 3.03
C SER A 125 -1.40 8.14 4.27
N ALA A 126 -1.48 7.39 5.36
CA ALA A 126 -0.64 7.62 6.55
C ALA A 126 0.64 6.77 6.52
N LEU A 127 0.51 5.51 6.11
CA LEU A 127 1.59 4.54 6.16
C LEU A 127 2.65 4.77 5.07
N PHE A 128 2.27 5.36 3.91
CA PHE A 128 3.15 5.68 2.81
C PHE A 128 3.18 7.20 2.58
N GLU A 129 4.02 7.89 3.36
CA GLU A 129 4.12 9.35 3.35
C GLU A 129 5.59 9.79 3.33
N SER A 130 5.87 10.79 2.50
CA SER A 130 7.13 11.52 2.46
C SER A 130 6.80 13.01 2.30
N PRO A 131 6.72 13.77 3.39
CA PRO A 131 6.32 15.17 3.33
C PRO A 131 7.40 16.03 2.67
N LEU A 132 6.97 17.02 1.87
CA LEU A 132 7.84 18.02 1.25
C LEU A 132 8.15 19.21 2.18
N ILE A 133 7.49 19.26 3.32
CA ILE A 133 7.66 20.24 4.39
C ILE A 133 8.00 19.52 5.69
N PRO A 134 8.50 20.18 6.73
CA PRO A 134 8.72 19.56 8.02
C PRO A 134 7.47 18.83 8.54
N ALA A 135 7.67 17.67 9.17
CA ALA A 135 6.56 16.83 9.65
C ALA A 135 5.62 17.58 10.61
N GLU A 136 6.17 18.47 11.44
CA GLU A 136 5.41 19.32 12.36
C GLU A 136 4.49 20.29 11.61
N GLU A 137 5.00 20.90 10.53
CA GLU A 137 4.20 21.78 9.68
C GLU A 137 3.09 21.03 8.95
N MET A 138 3.36 19.79 8.46
CA MET A 138 2.36 18.93 7.85
C MET A 138 1.25 18.57 8.85
N ALA A 139 1.61 18.29 10.10
CA ALA A 139 0.64 18.02 11.16
C ALA A 139 -0.22 19.26 11.48
N ASP A 140 0.41 20.44 11.51
CA ASP A 140 -0.30 21.71 11.76
C ASP A 140 -1.27 22.05 10.61
N VAL A 141 -0.85 21.93 9.35
CA VAL A 141 -1.72 22.08 8.18
C VAL A 141 -2.92 21.13 8.26
N THR A 142 -2.69 19.86 8.59
CA THR A 142 -3.78 18.89 8.75
C THR A 142 -4.76 19.30 9.85
N LYS A 143 -4.26 19.78 10.98
CA LYS A 143 -5.07 20.27 12.10
C LYS A 143 -5.90 21.51 11.71
N GLN A 144 -5.29 22.45 10.99
CA GLN A 144 -5.98 23.65 10.51
C GLN A 144 -7.10 23.30 9.53
N LEU A 145 -6.86 22.36 8.60
CA LEU A 145 -7.87 21.89 7.66
C LEU A 145 -9.06 21.23 8.36
N LEU A 146 -8.81 20.42 9.38
CA LEU A 146 -9.88 19.85 10.22
C LEU A 146 -10.64 20.93 10.97
N ALA A 147 -9.95 21.92 11.53
CA ALA A 147 -10.56 23.00 12.30
C ALA A 147 -11.43 23.95 11.45
N CYS A 148 -11.10 24.18 10.19
CA CYS A 148 -11.90 25.00 9.28
C CYS A 148 -13.07 24.24 8.63
N GLY A 149 -13.23 22.93 8.92
CA GLY A 149 -14.31 22.10 8.39
C GLY A 149 -14.10 21.64 6.94
N ALA A 150 -12.85 21.59 6.48
CA ALA A 150 -12.51 21.09 5.15
C ALA A 150 -13.01 19.63 4.99
N ASP A 151 -13.61 19.34 3.88
CA ASP A 151 -14.02 17.98 3.55
C ASP A 151 -12.82 17.10 3.16
N ILE A 152 -13.05 15.79 3.01
CA ILE A 152 -11.99 14.83 2.71
C ILE A 152 -11.33 15.08 1.34
N VAL A 153 -12.07 15.60 0.36
CA VAL A 153 -11.58 15.91 -0.99
C VAL A 153 -10.63 17.11 -0.93
N GLU A 154 -11.04 18.16 -0.23
CA GLU A 154 -10.22 19.36 0.00
C GLU A 154 -8.93 19.02 0.77
N MET A 155 -9.07 18.25 1.85
CA MET A 155 -7.93 17.77 2.63
C MET A 155 -6.93 16.96 1.77
N ASN A 156 -7.43 16.01 0.99
CA ASN A 156 -6.58 15.17 0.15
C ASN A 156 -5.95 15.98 -0.99
N THR A 157 -6.65 16.96 -1.54
CA THR A 157 -6.12 17.87 -2.58
C THR A 157 -4.88 18.62 -2.09
N LEU A 158 -4.92 19.17 -0.89
CA LEU A 158 -3.79 19.88 -0.30
C LEU A 158 -2.69 18.92 0.14
N ARG A 159 -3.02 17.83 0.82
CA ARG A 159 -2.04 16.84 1.27
C ARG A 159 -1.28 16.21 0.11
N LYS A 160 -1.94 15.93 -1.02
CA LYS A 160 -1.26 15.44 -2.24
C LYS A 160 -0.18 16.43 -2.73
N ARG A 161 -0.39 17.73 -2.60
CA ARG A 161 0.59 18.74 -3.01
C ARG A 161 1.81 18.82 -2.09
N LEU A 162 1.64 18.49 -0.83
CA LEU A 162 2.67 18.53 0.20
C LEU A 162 3.42 17.19 0.40
N SER A 163 3.16 16.20 -0.45
CA SER A 163 3.75 14.86 -0.37
C SER A 163 4.59 14.55 -1.60
N ALA A 164 5.74 13.92 -1.41
CA ALA A 164 6.64 13.47 -2.48
C ALA A 164 6.19 12.15 -3.13
N VAL A 165 5.18 11.47 -2.59
CA VAL A 165 4.75 10.14 -3.06
C VAL A 165 3.29 10.06 -3.49
N LYS A 166 2.46 11.08 -3.15
CA LYS A 166 1.04 11.11 -3.51
C LYS A 166 0.78 11.81 -4.85
N GLY A 167 -0.44 11.64 -5.38
CA GLY A 167 -0.87 12.32 -6.61
C GLY A 167 -0.06 11.92 -7.84
N GLY A 168 0.33 10.66 -7.95
CA GLY A 168 1.12 10.11 -9.07
C GLY A 168 2.63 10.25 -8.91
N ARG A 169 3.13 11.04 -7.95
CA ARG A 169 4.57 11.29 -7.80
C ARG A 169 5.39 10.03 -7.50
N PHE A 170 4.82 9.05 -6.80
CA PHE A 170 5.53 7.78 -6.63
C PHE A 170 5.79 7.08 -7.97
N ALA A 171 4.81 7.07 -8.88
CA ALA A 171 5.00 6.51 -10.22
C ALA A 171 6.05 7.29 -11.02
N GLU A 172 6.09 8.62 -10.90
CA GLU A 172 7.14 9.45 -11.49
C GLU A 172 8.55 9.08 -10.97
N ARG A 173 8.67 8.74 -9.67
CA ARG A 173 9.93 8.28 -9.06
C ARG A 173 10.37 6.91 -9.56
N CYS A 174 9.46 6.10 -10.06
CA CYS A 174 9.77 4.79 -10.63
C CYS A 174 10.26 4.86 -12.08
N LEU A 175 10.09 5.99 -12.77
CA LEU A 175 10.51 6.14 -14.17
C LEU A 175 12.02 5.85 -14.35
N PRO A 176 12.41 5.19 -15.47
CA PRO A 176 11.58 4.76 -16.62
C PRO A 176 10.94 3.37 -16.48
N ALA A 177 11.01 2.75 -15.28
CA ALA A 177 10.38 1.46 -15.03
C ALA A 177 8.86 1.53 -15.15
N LYS A 178 8.24 0.39 -15.46
CA LYS A 178 6.77 0.26 -15.45
C LYS A 178 6.27 0.12 -14.02
N VAL A 179 5.08 0.66 -13.76
CA VAL A 179 4.39 0.45 -12.47
C VAL A 179 3.11 -0.33 -12.73
N PHE A 180 2.98 -1.48 -12.06
CA PHE A 180 1.74 -2.25 -12.04
C PHE A 180 1.15 -2.15 -10.64
N SER A 181 -0.02 -1.52 -10.53
CA SER A 181 -0.66 -1.27 -9.24
C SER A 181 -1.83 -2.23 -9.03
N ILE A 182 -1.90 -2.82 -7.84
CA ILE A 182 -3.07 -3.55 -7.34
C ILE A 182 -3.58 -2.78 -6.13
N VAL A 183 -4.80 -2.27 -6.22
CA VAL A 183 -5.41 -1.47 -5.17
C VAL A 183 -6.57 -2.22 -4.55
N LEU A 184 -6.53 -2.38 -3.22
CA LEU A 184 -7.64 -2.84 -2.40
C LEU A 184 -8.29 -1.60 -1.77
N SER A 185 -9.31 -1.08 -2.45
CA SER A 185 -10.02 0.12 -2.01
C SER A 185 -11.06 -0.21 -0.94
N ASP A 186 -11.17 0.67 0.05
CA ASP A 186 -12.25 0.72 1.04
C ASP A 186 -13.16 1.95 0.84
N ILE A 187 -13.04 2.62 -0.32
CA ILE A 187 -13.81 3.82 -0.69
C ILE A 187 -14.95 3.42 -1.62
N LEU A 188 -16.18 3.83 -1.30
CA LEU A 188 -17.35 3.54 -2.12
C LEU A 188 -17.22 4.14 -3.52
N GLY A 189 -17.37 3.31 -4.55
CA GLY A 189 -17.30 3.71 -5.95
C GLY A 189 -15.89 3.81 -6.52
N ASP A 190 -14.86 3.51 -5.74
CA ASP A 190 -13.45 3.45 -6.13
C ASP A 190 -12.99 4.62 -7.02
N PRO A 191 -13.25 5.89 -6.64
CA PRO A 191 -12.85 7.04 -7.45
C PRO A 191 -11.32 7.13 -7.48
N LEU A 192 -10.73 7.06 -8.68
CA LEU A 192 -9.26 7.02 -8.88
C LEU A 192 -8.54 8.26 -8.34
N ASP A 193 -9.21 9.39 -8.25
CA ASP A 193 -8.66 10.63 -7.70
C ASP A 193 -8.57 10.63 -6.18
N MET A 194 -9.21 9.68 -5.51
CA MET A 194 -9.17 9.51 -4.05
C MET A 194 -8.29 8.35 -3.59
N ILE A 195 -7.82 7.53 -4.52
CA ILE A 195 -6.96 6.37 -4.25
C ILE A 195 -5.48 6.75 -4.29
#